data_65d1c3c321e18002d635f931a3a1e1ce
#
_entry.id   65d1c3c321e18002d635f931a3a1e1ce
#
_cell.length_a   1.000
_cell.length_b   1.000
_cell.length_c   1.000
_cell.angle_alpha   90.00
_cell.angle_beta   90.00
_cell.angle_gamma   90.00
#
_symmetry.space_group_name_H-M   'P 1'
#
loop_
_entity.id
_entity.type
_entity.pdbx_description
1 polymer ?
#
loop_
_entity_poly.entity_id
_entity_poly.type
_entity_poly.pdbx_seq_one_letter_code
_entity_poly.pdbx_strand_id
1 'polypeptide(L)'
;MTVWDRPEPPARPVPLDRERIVAAAIALADEGGLEAVSLRKVAARLDVGPMRLYGYISTKEELFDLMVDEVHAEILPEERSGDWREVLRVRAHRTRRAALRHEWLADLLGGRPALGPNALAVNETTLAALDGLADLDTVLRAVETVGAYFTGAIRREVADLRAERATGLSKRDWQRASGPYVSRMLATGRFPALAKAVHDGTEVDAETSFTTGLEWVLDAVAAKLARPSA
;
A
#
# COMPACT_ATOMS: atom_id res chain seq x y z
N MET A 1 -23.08 -10.41 49.02
CA MET A 1 -21.78 -10.80 48.52
C MET A 1 -20.80 -9.72 48.91
N THR A 2 -19.88 -10.00 49.81
CA THR A 2 -18.91 -9.02 50.31
C THR A 2 -17.66 -9.00 49.41
N VAL A 3 -16.78 -8.01 49.60
CA VAL A 3 -15.53 -7.94 48.89
C VAL A 3 -14.64 -9.16 49.12
N TRP A 4 -14.81 -9.79 50.27
CA TRP A 4 -14.08 -10.98 50.70
C TRP A 4 -14.53 -12.28 50.02
N ASP A 5 -15.67 -12.27 49.37
CA ASP A 5 -16.21 -13.39 48.59
C ASP A 5 -15.82 -13.31 47.10
N ARG A 6 -15.09 -12.25 46.69
CA ARG A 6 -14.64 -12.08 45.30
C ARG A 6 -13.32 -12.80 45.09
N PRO A 7 -13.19 -13.61 44.03
CA PRO A 7 -11.90 -14.13 43.64
C PRO A 7 -10.93 -12.95 43.35
N GLU A 8 -9.70 -13.10 43.78
CA GLU A 8 -8.65 -12.13 43.45
C GLU A 8 -8.47 -12.05 41.95
N PRO A 9 -8.28 -10.83 41.38
CA PRO A 9 -7.92 -10.69 39.97
C PRO A 9 -6.58 -11.39 39.71
N PRO A 10 -6.37 -11.92 38.49
CA PRO A 10 -5.13 -12.61 38.15
C PRO A 10 -3.92 -11.73 38.45
N ALA A 11 -2.92 -12.29 39.12
CA ALA A 11 -1.83 -11.59 39.79
C ALA A 11 -0.80 -10.88 38.85
N ARG A 12 -0.90 -11.01 37.51
CA ARG A 12 0.02 -10.35 36.58
C ARG A 12 -0.72 -9.80 35.38
N PRO A 13 -0.59 -8.49 35.10
CA PRO A 13 -1.04 -7.91 33.84
C PRO A 13 -0.32 -8.59 32.67
N VAL A 14 -1.04 -8.93 31.61
CA VAL A 14 -0.45 -9.38 30.35
C VAL A 14 0.59 -8.34 29.94
N PRO A 15 1.85 -8.73 29.62
CA PRO A 15 2.85 -7.80 29.12
C PRO A 15 2.31 -7.06 27.91
N LEU A 16 2.41 -5.75 27.89
CA LEU A 16 1.95 -4.90 26.81
C LEU A 16 3.10 -4.02 26.38
N ASP A 17 3.38 -4.02 25.10
CA ASP A 17 4.35 -3.18 24.44
C ASP A 17 3.76 -2.63 23.13
N ARG A 18 4.47 -1.71 22.48
CA ARG A 18 4.01 -1.06 21.27
C ARG A 18 3.93 -2.04 20.10
N GLU A 19 4.85 -2.98 20.00
CA GLU A 19 4.91 -4.00 18.95
C GLU A 19 3.64 -4.87 18.94
N ARG A 20 3.23 -5.37 20.10
CA ARG A 20 2.00 -6.16 20.25
C ARG A 20 0.74 -5.36 19.92
N ILE A 21 0.71 -4.07 20.28
CA ILE A 21 -0.42 -3.19 19.95
C ILE A 21 -0.52 -3.02 18.43
N VAL A 22 0.60 -2.75 17.77
CA VAL A 22 0.66 -2.57 16.30
C VAL A 22 0.29 -3.86 15.58
N ALA A 23 0.85 -5.00 15.98
CA ALA A 23 0.51 -6.30 15.41
C ALA A 23 -0.98 -6.63 15.53
N ALA A 24 -1.60 -6.36 16.69
CA ALA A 24 -3.04 -6.55 16.88
C ALA A 24 -3.88 -5.60 16.01
N ALA A 25 -3.43 -4.37 15.81
CA ALA A 25 -4.10 -3.40 14.95
C ALA A 25 -3.99 -3.77 13.46
N ILE A 26 -2.82 -4.21 13.00
CA ILE A 26 -2.62 -4.72 11.64
C ILE A 26 -3.54 -5.91 11.38
N ALA A 27 -3.58 -6.88 12.29
CA ALA A 27 -4.46 -8.03 12.14
C ALA A 27 -5.95 -7.65 12.05
N LEU A 28 -6.41 -6.65 12.83
CA LEU A 28 -7.78 -6.12 12.72
C LEU A 28 -8.03 -5.42 11.37
N ALA A 29 -7.03 -4.69 10.87
CA ALA A 29 -7.12 -4.02 9.58
C ALA A 29 -7.15 -5.02 8.41
N ASP A 30 -6.39 -6.10 8.51
CA ASP A 30 -6.37 -7.17 7.50
C ASP A 30 -7.70 -7.92 7.43
N GLU A 31 -8.37 -8.09 8.59
CA GLU A 31 -9.67 -8.75 8.68
C GLU A 31 -10.83 -7.87 8.20
N GLY A 32 -10.79 -6.56 8.44
CA GLY A 32 -11.96 -5.70 8.24
C GLY A 32 -11.67 -4.28 7.78
N GLY A 33 -10.48 -4.02 7.25
CA GLY A 33 -10.07 -2.70 6.80
C GLY A 33 -9.82 -1.71 7.94
N LEU A 34 -9.46 -0.47 7.59
CA LEU A 34 -9.18 0.59 8.57
C LEU A 34 -10.37 0.93 9.48
N GLU A 35 -11.59 0.71 9.02
CA GLU A 35 -12.81 0.93 9.80
C GLU A 35 -12.97 -0.09 10.95
N ALA A 36 -12.35 -1.26 10.81
CA ALA A 36 -12.33 -2.25 11.88
C ALA A 36 -11.38 -1.85 13.03
N VAL A 37 -10.43 -0.94 12.80
CA VAL A 37 -9.41 -0.56 13.79
C VAL A 37 -9.92 0.54 14.70
N SER A 38 -9.89 0.28 15.99
CA SER A 38 -10.06 1.28 17.06
C SER A 38 -9.29 0.86 18.30
N LEU A 39 -8.83 1.82 19.12
CA LEU A 39 -8.10 1.51 20.34
C LEU A 39 -8.89 0.55 21.25
N ARG A 40 -10.22 0.67 21.28
CA ARG A 40 -11.09 -0.23 22.06
C ARG A 40 -11.05 -1.67 21.52
N LYS A 41 -11.10 -1.86 20.19
CA LYS A 41 -11.05 -3.19 19.56
C LYS A 41 -9.66 -3.82 19.70
N VAL A 42 -8.59 -3.01 19.56
CA VAL A 42 -7.21 -3.45 19.78
C VAL A 42 -7.03 -3.90 21.25
N ALA A 43 -7.50 -3.13 22.21
CA ALA A 43 -7.47 -3.51 23.63
C ALA A 43 -8.22 -4.82 23.89
N ALA A 44 -9.41 -4.97 23.32
CA ALA A 44 -10.20 -6.20 23.46
C ALA A 44 -9.48 -7.41 22.86
N ARG A 45 -8.82 -7.26 21.71
CA ARG A 45 -8.03 -8.34 21.07
C ARG A 45 -6.81 -8.76 21.90
N LEU A 46 -6.25 -7.83 22.65
CA LEU A 46 -5.11 -8.06 23.54
C LEU A 46 -5.51 -8.47 24.97
N ASP A 47 -6.80 -8.58 25.24
CA ASP A 47 -7.35 -8.85 26.59
C ASP A 47 -6.84 -7.88 27.66
N VAL A 48 -6.83 -6.58 27.31
CA VAL A 48 -6.44 -5.50 28.22
C VAL A 48 -7.49 -4.39 28.28
N GLY A 49 -7.49 -3.62 29.36
CA GLY A 49 -8.34 -2.43 29.45
C GLY A 49 -7.89 -1.35 28.46
N PRO A 50 -8.84 -0.65 27.76
CA PRO A 50 -8.50 0.38 26.78
C PRO A 50 -7.61 1.49 27.31
N MET A 51 -7.74 1.86 28.59
CA MET A 51 -6.90 2.90 29.22
C MET A 51 -5.42 2.55 29.25
N ARG A 52 -5.05 1.28 29.17
CA ARG A 52 -3.64 0.87 29.12
C ARG A 52 -2.97 1.23 27.79
N LEU A 53 -3.74 1.29 26.69
CA LEU A 53 -3.19 1.65 25.38
C LEU A 53 -2.82 3.13 25.32
N TYR A 54 -3.55 4.00 26.03
CA TYR A 54 -3.26 5.44 26.03
C TYR A 54 -1.90 5.80 26.64
N GLY A 55 -1.27 4.89 27.38
CA GLY A 55 0.13 5.03 27.81
C GLY A 55 1.16 4.82 26.69
N TYR A 56 0.75 4.27 25.54
CA TYR A 56 1.60 3.95 24.40
C TYR A 56 1.25 4.73 23.14
N ILE A 57 -0.02 5.03 22.94
CA ILE A 57 -0.60 5.62 21.71
C ILE A 57 -1.73 6.55 22.12
N SER A 58 -1.66 7.81 21.71
CA SER A 58 -2.62 8.84 22.13
C SER A 58 -3.82 8.94 21.19
N THR A 59 -3.62 8.70 19.88
CA THR A 59 -4.66 8.86 18.85
C THR A 59 -4.72 7.64 17.91
N LYS A 60 -5.80 7.57 17.13
CA LYS A 60 -5.95 6.57 16.06
C LYS A 60 -4.96 6.83 14.92
N GLU A 61 -4.66 8.07 14.65
CA GLU A 61 -3.71 8.51 13.64
C GLU A 61 -2.30 8.03 13.99
N GLU A 62 -1.86 8.21 15.25
CA GLU A 62 -0.57 7.66 15.72
C GLU A 62 -0.51 6.13 15.57
N LEU A 63 -1.62 5.43 15.81
CA LEU A 63 -1.68 4.00 15.59
C LEU A 63 -1.50 3.65 14.10
N PHE A 64 -2.14 4.40 13.21
CA PHE A 64 -1.99 4.19 11.76
C PHE A 64 -0.57 4.50 11.29
N ASP A 65 0.07 5.54 11.82
CA ASP A 65 1.47 5.85 11.50
C ASP A 65 2.40 4.68 11.90
N LEU A 66 2.18 4.09 13.07
CA LEU A 66 2.95 2.93 13.54
C LEU A 66 2.68 1.67 12.69
N MET A 67 1.42 1.41 12.30
CA MET A 67 1.07 0.30 11.42
C MET A 67 1.71 0.44 10.04
N VAL A 68 1.70 1.64 9.49
CA VAL A 68 2.35 1.95 8.20
C VAL A 68 3.85 1.75 8.29
N ASP A 69 4.48 2.22 9.37
CA ASP A 69 5.92 2.05 9.55
C ASP A 69 6.33 0.59 9.73
N GLU A 70 5.55 -0.22 10.44
CA GLU A 70 5.79 -1.66 10.57
C GLU A 70 5.78 -2.35 9.20
N VAL A 71 4.81 -2.01 8.34
CA VAL A 71 4.77 -2.55 6.98
C VAL A 71 5.93 -2.03 6.11
N HIS A 72 6.48 -0.85 6.39
CA HIS A 72 7.69 -0.38 5.70
C HIS A 72 8.91 -1.23 5.99
N ALA A 73 8.98 -1.94 7.11
CA ALA A 73 10.04 -2.93 7.37
C ALA A 73 10.02 -4.07 6.33
N GLU A 74 8.85 -4.47 5.83
CA GLU A 74 8.73 -5.48 4.77
C GLU A 74 9.18 -4.96 3.40
N ILE A 75 9.10 -3.64 3.20
CA ILE A 75 9.48 -2.97 1.95
C ILE A 75 10.99 -2.76 1.88
N LEU A 76 11.65 -2.56 3.00
CA LEU A 76 13.09 -2.32 3.08
C LEU A 76 13.86 -3.49 2.46
N PRO A 77 14.74 -3.26 1.47
CA PRO A 77 15.55 -4.32 0.89
C PRO A 77 16.59 -4.83 1.90
N GLU A 78 16.82 -6.14 1.92
CA GLU A 78 17.85 -6.77 2.74
C GLU A 78 19.26 -6.41 2.24
N GLU A 79 19.43 -6.32 0.92
CA GLU A 79 20.69 -5.95 0.29
C GLU A 79 20.58 -4.60 -0.40
N ARG A 80 21.63 -3.79 -0.30
CA ARG A 80 21.74 -2.51 -1.00
C ARG A 80 22.28 -2.75 -2.41
N SER A 81 21.45 -2.54 -3.43
CA SER A 81 21.91 -2.46 -4.82
C SER A 81 22.51 -1.08 -5.09
N GLY A 82 23.59 -1.04 -5.90
CA GLY A 82 24.14 0.22 -6.42
C GLY A 82 23.41 0.73 -7.67
N ASP A 83 22.55 -0.08 -8.28
CA ASP A 83 21.76 0.31 -9.46
C ASP A 83 20.42 0.95 -9.02
N TRP A 84 20.30 2.24 -9.31
CA TRP A 84 19.10 3.03 -8.97
C TRP A 84 17.81 2.44 -9.59
N ARG A 85 17.87 1.90 -10.81
CA ARG A 85 16.69 1.28 -11.44
C ARG A 85 16.24 0.07 -10.65
N GLU A 86 17.19 -0.76 -10.23
CA GLU A 86 16.88 -1.95 -9.43
C GLU A 86 16.32 -1.56 -8.06
N VAL A 87 16.88 -0.54 -7.41
CA VAL A 87 16.36 -0.03 -6.12
C VAL A 87 14.92 0.43 -6.26
N LEU A 88 14.58 1.22 -7.28
CA LEU A 88 13.21 1.68 -7.52
C LEU A 88 12.28 0.54 -7.93
N ARG A 89 12.75 -0.41 -8.74
CA ARG A 89 11.99 -1.60 -9.13
C ARG A 89 11.65 -2.47 -7.92
N VAL A 90 12.64 -2.79 -7.12
CA VAL A 90 12.47 -3.59 -5.89
C VAL A 90 11.51 -2.89 -4.92
N ARG A 91 11.67 -1.58 -4.70
CA ARG A 91 10.77 -0.79 -3.86
C ARG A 91 9.32 -0.90 -4.37
N ALA A 92 9.08 -0.68 -5.66
CA ALA A 92 7.73 -0.74 -6.24
C ALA A 92 7.09 -2.12 -6.07
N HIS A 93 7.83 -3.20 -6.38
CA HIS A 93 7.32 -4.57 -6.23
C HIS A 93 7.10 -4.98 -4.78
N ARG A 94 7.98 -4.57 -3.85
CA ARG A 94 7.79 -4.85 -2.42
C ARG A 94 6.60 -4.08 -1.87
N THR A 95 6.43 -2.80 -2.24
CA THR A 95 5.26 -2.00 -1.86
C THR A 95 3.97 -2.65 -2.37
N ARG A 96 3.95 -3.11 -3.62
CA ARG A 96 2.79 -3.83 -4.17
C ARG A 96 2.49 -5.11 -3.38
N ARG A 97 3.49 -5.94 -3.10
CA ARG A 97 3.31 -7.17 -2.29
C ARG A 97 2.77 -6.87 -0.91
N ALA A 98 3.33 -5.86 -0.23
CA ALA A 98 2.85 -5.43 1.07
C ALA A 98 1.39 -4.96 1.01
N ALA A 99 1.02 -4.15 0.01
CA ALA A 99 -0.34 -3.66 -0.15
C ALA A 99 -1.34 -4.75 -0.57
N LEU A 100 -0.92 -5.80 -1.27
CA LEU A 100 -1.78 -6.96 -1.56
C LEU A 100 -1.98 -7.87 -0.34
N ARG A 101 -1.03 -7.88 0.60
CA ARG A 101 -1.17 -8.57 1.88
C ARG A 101 -1.98 -7.75 2.88
N HIS A 102 -1.74 -6.46 2.90
CA HIS A 102 -2.32 -5.47 3.79
C HIS A 102 -3.10 -4.45 2.97
N GLU A 103 -4.29 -4.84 2.48
CA GLU A 103 -5.04 -4.02 1.52
C GLU A 103 -5.40 -2.63 2.03
N TRP A 104 -5.51 -2.47 3.35
CA TRP A 104 -5.71 -1.18 3.99
C TRP A 104 -4.57 -0.20 3.74
N LEU A 105 -3.35 -0.69 3.44
CA LEU A 105 -2.21 0.15 3.11
C LEU A 105 -2.48 1.00 1.85
N ALA A 106 -3.19 0.45 0.86
CA ALA A 106 -3.55 1.17 -0.36
C ALA A 106 -4.36 2.46 -0.08
N ASP A 107 -5.11 2.50 1.00
CA ASP A 107 -5.90 3.69 1.39
C ASP A 107 -5.02 4.80 1.99
N LEU A 108 -3.85 4.44 2.54
CA LEU A 108 -2.90 5.35 3.16
C LEU A 108 -1.73 5.75 2.23
N LEU A 109 -1.52 5.02 1.12
CA LEU A 109 -0.50 5.39 0.13
C LEU A 109 -0.83 6.73 -0.54
N GLY A 110 0.21 7.52 -0.85
CA GLY A 110 0.08 8.79 -1.58
C GLY A 110 -0.46 9.95 -0.73
N GLY A 111 -0.61 9.77 0.58
CA GLY A 111 -0.92 10.81 1.55
C GLY A 111 0.32 11.58 2.00
N ARG A 112 0.31 12.06 3.26
CA ARG A 112 1.50 12.66 3.88
C ARG A 112 2.61 11.61 4.00
N PRO A 113 3.88 11.99 3.84
CA PRO A 113 5.00 11.07 4.02
C PRO A 113 4.98 10.43 5.41
N ALA A 114 5.16 9.11 5.45
CA ALA A 114 5.38 8.41 6.70
C ALA A 114 6.74 8.82 7.29
N LEU A 115 6.78 9.10 8.58
CA LEU A 115 7.96 9.63 9.29
C LEU A 115 8.60 8.61 10.23
N GLY A 116 8.11 7.37 10.23
CA GLY A 116 8.67 6.32 11.06
C GLY A 116 10.05 5.86 10.60
N PRO A 117 10.83 5.20 11.47
CA PRO A 117 12.21 4.83 11.18
C PRO A 117 12.36 3.92 9.95
N ASN A 118 11.43 2.98 9.73
CA ASN A 118 11.46 2.09 8.57
C ASN A 118 11.14 2.84 7.27
N ALA A 119 10.14 3.73 7.30
CA ALA A 119 9.80 4.58 6.17
C ALA A 119 10.95 5.52 5.79
N LEU A 120 11.62 6.11 6.78
CA LEU A 120 12.80 6.94 6.56
C LEU A 120 13.95 6.12 5.97
N ALA A 121 14.17 4.88 6.43
CA ALA A 121 15.20 3.99 5.88
C ALA A 121 14.93 3.61 4.42
N VAL A 122 13.67 3.35 4.05
CA VAL A 122 13.25 3.10 2.65
C VAL A 122 13.53 4.33 1.78
N ASN A 123 13.20 5.53 2.27
CA ASN A 123 13.45 6.77 1.55
C ASN A 123 14.95 7.07 1.41
N GLU A 124 15.73 6.89 2.46
CA GLU A 124 17.20 7.04 2.45
C GLU A 124 17.84 6.10 1.42
N THR A 125 17.47 4.81 1.43
CA THR A 125 17.99 3.82 0.47
C THR A 125 17.66 4.24 -0.97
N THR A 126 16.45 4.79 -1.19
CA THR A 126 16.02 5.24 -2.50
C THR A 126 16.81 6.46 -2.98
N LEU A 127 16.97 7.48 -2.12
CA LEU A 127 17.68 8.71 -2.46
C LEU A 127 19.18 8.47 -2.63
N ALA A 128 19.78 7.65 -1.77
CA ALA A 128 21.19 7.30 -1.87
C ALA A 128 21.56 6.58 -3.18
N ALA A 129 20.63 5.80 -3.74
CA ALA A 129 20.85 5.14 -5.03
C ALA A 129 20.82 6.09 -6.23
N LEU A 130 20.19 7.26 -6.10
CA LEU A 130 20.12 8.29 -7.13
C LEU A 130 21.11 9.45 -6.91
N ASP A 131 21.83 9.44 -5.77
CA ASP A 131 22.76 10.52 -5.43
C ASP A 131 23.84 10.69 -6.49
N GLY A 132 24.11 11.93 -6.88
CA GLY A 132 25.09 12.27 -7.90
C GLY A 132 24.71 11.97 -9.35
N LEU A 133 23.53 11.41 -9.62
CA LEU A 133 23.08 11.14 -11.02
C LEU A 133 22.55 12.41 -11.72
N ALA A 134 21.99 13.34 -10.98
CA ALA A 134 21.48 14.62 -11.46
C ALA A 134 21.44 15.63 -10.31
N ASP A 135 20.93 16.85 -10.58
CA ASP A 135 20.62 17.80 -9.50
C ASP A 135 19.49 17.25 -8.59
N LEU A 136 19.48 17.72 -7.34
CA LEU A 136 18.57 17.22 -6.31
C LEU A 136 17.09 17.34 -6.71
N ASP A 137 16.70 18.44 -7.35
CA ASP A 137 15.31 18.63 -7.78
C ASP A 137 14.89 17.62 -8.84
N THR A 138 15.78 17.28 -9.75
CA THR A 138 15.56 16.23 -10.76
C THR A 138 15.46 14.85 -10.10
N VAL A 139 16.32 14.54 -9.13
CA VAL A 139 16.27 13.30 -8.34
C VAL A 139 14.94 13.19 -7.57
N LEU A 140 14.53 14.24 -6.87
CA LEU A 140 13.27 14.24 -6.13
C LEU A 140 12.06 14.02 -7.03
N ARG A 141 12.01 14.70 -8.20
CA ARG A 141 10.93 14.47 -9.21
C ARG A 141 10.94 13.06 -9.77
N ALA A 142 12.11 12.47 -9.99
CA ALA A 142 12.24 11.09 -10.44
C ALA A 142 11.61 10.11 -9.44
N VAL A 143 11.95 10.23 -8.16
CA VAL A 143 11.40 9.41 -7.08
C VAL A 143 9.88 9.61 -6.95
N GLU A 144 9.42 10.85 -6.99
CA GLU A 144 7.99 11.19 -6.95
C GLU A 144 7.22 10.59 -8.14
N THR A 145 7.76 10.70 -9.36
CA THR A 145 7.12 10.18 -10.57
C THR A 145 6.94 8.66 -10.50
N VAL A 146 7.99 7.92 -10.13
CA VAL A 146 7.90 6.46 -9.95
C VAL A 146 6.96 6.12 -8.82
N GLY A 147 7.00 6.87 -7.71
CA GLY A 147 6.11 6.71 -6.56
C GLY A 147 4.63 6.90 -6.93
N ALA A 148 4.32 7.93 -7.71
CA ALA A 148 2.96 8.20 -8.19
C ALA A 148 2.44 7.06 -9.08
N TYR A 149 3.30 6.53 -9.96
CA TYR A 149 2.94 5.40 -10.81
C TYR A 149 2.55 4.17 -10.00
N PHE A 150 3.46 3.65 -9.16
CA PHE A 150 3.18 2.41 -8.45
C PHE A 150 2.04 2.58 -7.42
N THR A 151 1.92 3.75 -6.77
CA THR A 151 0.80 4.05 -5.87
C THR A 151 -0.53 3.98 -6.62
N GLY A 152 -0.64 4.61 -7.79
CA GLY A 152 -1.85 4.58 -8.60
C GLY A 152 -2.19 3.17 -9.10
N ALA A 153 -1.18 2.41 -9.53
CA ALA A 153 -1.35 1.05 -10.00
C ALA A 153 -1.81 0.10 -8.86
N ILE A 154 -1.20 0.19 -7.69
CA ILE A 154 -1.56 -0.59 -6.49
C ILE A 154 -2.98 -0.29 -6.05
N ARG A 155 -3.34 1.01 -5.94
CA ARG A 155 -4.71 1.40 -5.52
C ARG A 155 -5.76 0.86 -6.46
N ARG A 156 -5.51 0.89 -7.77
CA ARG A 156 -6.41 0.33 -8.77
C ARG A 156 -6.57 -1.18 -8.59
N GLU A 157 -5.46 -1.91 -8.43
CA GLU A 157 -5.47 -3.36 -8.25
C GLU A 157 -6.24 -3.77 -6.98
N VAL A 158 -5.98 -3.12 -5.85
CA VAL A 158 -6.69 -3.37 -4.60
C VAL A 158 -8.19 -3.03 -4.73
N ALA A 159 -8.53 -1.94 -5.44
CA ALA A 159 -9.93 -1.58 -5.70
C ALA A 159 -10.64 -2.64 -6.56
N ASP A 160 -9.97 -3.19 -7.57
CA ASP A 160 -10.51 -4.27 -8.41
C ASP A 160 -10.76 -5.54 -7.55
N LEU A 161 -9.83 -5.95 -6.70
CA LEU A 161 -9.97 -7.09 -5.78
C LEU A 161 -11.13 -6.89 -4.79
N ARG A 162 -11.28 -5.68 -4.24
CA ARG A 162 -12.40 -5.35 -3.33
C ARG A 162 -13.74 -5.39 -4.07
N ALA A 163 -13.80 -4.87 -5.30
CA ALA A 163 -15.00 -4.92 -6.12
C ALA A 163 -15.41 -6.37 -6.48
N GLU A 164 -14.44 -7.22 -6.80
CA GLU A 164 -14.66 -8.63 -7.06
C GLU A 164 -15.25 -9.34 -5.85
N ARG A 165 -14.71 -9.12 -4.64
CA ARG A 165 -15.27 -9.68 -3.40
C ARG A 165 -16.66 -9.14 -3.06
N ALA A 166 -16.89 -7.86 -3.28
CA ALA A 166 -18.17 -7.23 -2.96
C ALA A 166 -19.30 -7.69 -3.90
N THR A 167 -18.98 -7.97 -5.16
CA THR A 167 -19.96 -8.34 -6.18
C THR A 167 -20.04 -9.85 -6.43
N GLY A 168 -19.03 -10.61 -6.03
CA GLY A 168 -18.86 -12.03 -6.39
C GLY A 168 -18.56 -12.26 -7.87
N LEU A 169 -18.27 -11.19 -8.64
CA LEU A 169 -17.97 -11.27 -10.07
C LEU A 169 -16.48 -10.99 -10.28
N SER A 170 -15.79 -11.93 -10.91
CA SER A 170 -14.44 -11.65 -11.40
C SER A 170 -14.46 -10.52 -12.42
N LYS A 171 -13.33 -9.85 -12.64
CA LYS A 171 -13.18 -8.82 -13.67
C LYS A 171 -13.67 -9.34 -15.03
N ARG A 172 -13.34 -10.58 -15.37
CA ARG A 172 -13.76 -11.25 -16.60
C ARG A 172 -15.27 -11.46 -16.66
N ASP A 173 -15.91 -11.87 -15.56
CA ASP A 173 -17.35 -12.07 -15.51
C ASP A 173 -18.11 -10.74 -15.58
N TRP A 174 -17.59 -9.70 -14.92
CA TRP A 174 -18.12 -8.35 -15.04
C TRP A 174 -18.04 -7.83 -16.49
N GLN A 175 -16.91 -8.03 -17.16
CA GLN A 175 -16.73 -7.66 -18.57
C GLN A 175 -17.72 -8.42 -19.47
N ARG A 176 -17.89 -9.73 -19.22
CA ARG A 176 -18.86 -10.56 -19.96
C ARG A 176 -20.29 -10.08 -19.75
N ALA A 177 -20.67 -9.75 -18.52
CA ALA A 177 -21.99 -9.23 -18.19
C ALA A 177 -22.26 -7.85 -18.81
N SER A 178 -21.23 -7.00 -18.87
CA SER A 178 -21.30 -5.65 -19.46
C SER A 178 -21.21 -5.66 -20.99
N GLY A 179 -20.69 -6.72 -21.59
CA GLY A 179 -20.41 -6.84 -23.02
C GLY A 179 -21.58 -6.50 -23.94
N PRO A 180 -22.80 -7.00 -23.72
CA PRO A 180 -23.97 -6.66 -24.56
C PRO A 180 -24.30 -5.16 -24.59
N TYR A 181 -24.15 -4.47 -23.45
CA TYR A 181 -24.34 -3.03 -23.39
C TYR A 181 -23.23 -2.28 -24.16
N VAL A 182 -21.97 -2.64 -23.88
CA VAL A 182 -20.80 -2.03 -24.55
C VAL A 182 -20.92 -2.22 -26.06
N SER A 183 -21.23 -3.41 -26.55
CA SER A 183 -21.38 -3.69 -27.98
C SER A 183 -22.45 -2.83 -28.64
N ARG A 184 -23.63 -2.65 -27.99
CA ARG A 184 -24.67 -1.73 -28.52
C ARG A 184 -24.19 -0.28 -28.60
N MET A 185 -23.43 0.18 -27.61
CA MET A 185 -22.88 1.55 -27.60
C MET A 185 -21.82 1.73 -28.69
N LEU A 186 -20.94 0.75 -28.90
CA LEU A 186 -19.92 0.79 -29.94
C LEU A 186 -20.55 0.77 -31.35
N ALA A 187 -21.63 0.01 -31.54
CA ALA A 187 -22.37 -0.06 -32.82
C ALA A 187 -22.97 1.28 -33.26
N THR A 188 -23.11 2.26 -32.35
CA THR A 188 -23.57 3.63 -32.72
C THR A 188 -22.55 4.40 -33.56
N GLY A 189 -21.32 3.92 -33.69
CA GLY A 189 -20.22 4.63 -34.39
C GLY A 189 -19.65 5.85 -33.66
N ARG A 190 -20.15 6.18 -32.49
CA ARG A 190 -19.71 7.37 -31.70
C ARG A 190 -18.36 7.17 -31.02
N PHE A 191 -17.85 5.94 -30.92
CA PHE A 191 -16.66 5.58 -30.12
C PHE A 191 -15.68 4.73 -30.93
N PRO A 192 -15.14 5.23 -32.05
CA PRO A 192 -14.34 4.39 -32.96
C PRO A 192 -12.99 3.94 -32.33
N ALA A 193 -12.31 4.80 -31.55
CA ALA A 193 -11.07 4.44 -30.86
C ALA A 193 -11.32 3.42 -29.74
N LEU A 194 -12.41 3.56 -29.00
CA LEU A 194 -12.80 2.57 -27.98
C LEU A 194 -13.19 1.23 -28.59
N ALA A 195 -13.88 1.25 -29.72
CA ALA A 195 -14.23 0.03 -30.45
C ALA A 195 -12.96 -0.75 -30.84
N LYS A 196 -11.97 -0.07 -31.39
CA LYS A 196 -10.67 -0.66 -31.71
C LYS A 196 -9.99 -1.23 -30.45
N ALA A 197 -9.94 -0.47 -29.35
CA ALA A 197 -9.32 -0.95 -28.11
C ALA A 197 -10.03 -2.20 -27.55
N VAL A 198 -11.35 -2.28 -27.64
CA VAL A 198 -12.14 -3.44 -27.16
C VAL A 198 -11.95 -4.66 -28.07
N HIS A 199 -11.82 -4.47 -29.39
CA HIS A 199 -11.72 -5.59 -30.35
C HIS A 199 -10.28 -6.09 -30.51
N ASP A 200 -9.30 -5.17 -30.56
CA ASP A 200 -7.90 -5.48 -30.90
C ASP A 200 -7.01 -5.49 -29.65
N GLY A 201 -7.49 -4.99 -28.52
CA GLY A 201 -6.73 -4.92 -27.27
C GLY A 201 -6.49 -6.30 -26.67
N THR A 202 -5.25 -6.55 -26.23
CA THR A 202 -4.88 -7.77 -25.52
C THR A 202 -5.14 -7.56 -24.01
N GLU A 203 -5.83 -8.49 -23.40
CA GLU A 203 -5.98 -8.49 -21.93
C GLU A 203 -4.68 -8.96 -21.31
N VAL A 204 -4.15 -8.14 -20.37
CA VAL A 204 -2.91 -8.39 -19.65
C VAL A 204 -3.26 -8.53 -18.16
N ASP A 205 -2.65 -9.49 -17.48
CA ASP A 205 -2.83 -9.66 -16.03
C ASP A 205 -2.24 -8.47 -15.23
N ALA A 206 -2.61 -8.37 -13.97
CA ALA A 206 -2.23 -7.23 -13.13
C ALA A 206 -0.71 -7.14 -12.89
N GLU A 207 -0.03 -8.28 -12.72
CA GLU A 207 1.44 -8.34 -12.53
C GLU A 207 2.18 -7.83 -13.76
N THR A 208 1.82 -8.36 -14.94
CA THR A 208 2.41 -7.96 -16.21
C THR A 208 2.12 -6.49 -16.50
N SER A 209 0.90 -6.02 -16.25
CA SER A 209 0.52 -4.62 -16.42
C SER A 209 1.31 -3.70 -15.50
N PHE A 210 1.47 -4.06 -14.23
CA PHE A 210 2.26 -3.32 -13.25
C PHE A 210 3.73 -3.23 -13.67
N THR A 211 4.34 -4.37 -13.99
CA THR A 211 5.76 -4.45 -14.32
C THR A 211 6.07 -3.69 -15.62
N THR A 212 5.27 -3.89 -16.67
CA THR A 212 5.47 -3.21 -17.96
C THR A 212 5.36 -1.70 -17.82
N GLY A 213 4.33 -1.22 -17.12
CA GLY A 213 4.15 0.21 -16.92
C GLY A 213 5.23 0.82 -16.02
N LEU A 214 5.73 0.07 -15.02
CA LEU A 214 6.87 0.49 -14.21
C LEU A 214 8.12 0.67 -15.06
N GLU A 215 8.44 -0.27 -15.96
CA GLU A 215 9.60 -0.14 -16.84
C GLU A 215 9.48 1.07 -17.78
N TRP A 216 8.30 1.37 -18.33
CA TRP A 216 8.11 2.59 -19.13
C TRP A 216 8.39 3.86 -18.33
N VAL A 217 7.96 3.91 -17.05
CA VAL A 217 8.25 5.05 -16.19
C VAL A 217 9.75 5.14 -15.87
N LEU A 218 10.39 4.01 -15.57
CA LEU A 218 11.83 3.96 -15.32
C LEU A 218 12.64 4.39 -16.55
N ASP A 219 12.24 4.02 -17.77
CA ASP A 219 12.86 4.47 -19.02
C ASP A 219 12.71 5.99 -19.21
N ALA A 220 11.52 6.52 -18.95
CA ALA A 220 11.28 7.96 -19.02
C ALA A 220 12.12 8.74 -18.00
N VAL A 221 12.26 8.22 -16.79
CA VAL A 221 13.12 8.78 -15.73
C VAL A 221 14.60 8.72 -16.14
N ALA A 222 15.07 7.58 -16.65
CA ALA A 222 16.45 7.42 -17.13
C ALA A 222 16.82 8.48 -18.18
N ALA A 223 15.91 8.76 -19.11
CA ALA A 223 16.11 9.80 -20.11
C ALA A 223 16.19 11.23 -19.55
N LYS A 224 15.67 11.46 -18.34
CA LYS A 224 15.79 12.75 -17.65
C LYS A 224 17.06 12.84 -16.82
N LEU A 225 17.41 11.78 -16.11
CA LEU A 225 18.65 11.71 -15.32
C LEU A 225 19.91 11.81 -16.19
N ALA A 226 19.88 11.30 -17.44
CA ALA A 226 21.00 11.35 -18.37
C ALA A 226 21.22 12.75 -19.03
N ARG A 227 20.34 13.73 -18.82
CA ARG A 227 20.51 15.08 -19.36
C ARG A 227 21.35 15.89 -18.42
N PRO A 228 22.48 16.49 -18.87
CA PRO A 228 23.22 17.45 -18.06
C PRO A 228 22.30 18.60 -17.69
N SER A 229 22.36 19.04 -16.42
CA SER A 229 21.67 20.24 -15.93
C SER A 229 22.11 21.43 -16.79
N ALA A 230 21.16 22.15 -17.38
CA ALA A 230 21.42 23.35 -18.18
C ALA A 230 21.80 24.53 -17.29
#